data_747ea96b2d760669e069ab69fd0c109c
#
_entry.id   747ea96b2d760669e069ab69fd0c109c
#
_cell.length_a   1.000
_cell.length_b   1.000
_cell.length_c   1.000
_cell.angle_alpha   90.00
_cell.angle_beta   90.00
_cell.angle_gamma   90.00
#
_symmetry.space_group_name_H-M   'P 1'
#
loop_
_entity.id
_entity.type
_entity.pdbx_description
1 polymer ?
#
loop_
_entity_poly.entity_id
_entity_poly.type
_entity_poly.pdbx_seq_one_letter_code
_entity_poly.pdbx_strand_id
1 'polypeptide(L)'
;NYPWGPWRGLVRVLENLVIPIFAQCRVWQLGVISFLAGLGEEMLFRGLLQDGLAHWLGNSFGLGEAAGLWLAVGLASTLFGLLHWISPFYALVAGLIGAYLGWWRVQSGNLLGPIVAHALYDFVALVYLTKLWPAR
;
A
#
# COMPACT_ATOMS: atom_id res chain seq x y z
N ASN A 1 20.30 -17.53 -10.68
CA ASN A 1 19.33 -18.34 -9.96
C ASN A 1 18.13 -17.47 -9.58
N TYR A 2 17.00 -17.66 -10.28
CA TYR A 2 15.76 -17.00 -9.89
C TYR A 2 15.24 -17.58 -8.57
N PRO A 3 14.70 -16.76 -7.67
CA PRO A 3 14.08 -17.22 -6.45
C PRO A 3 12.89 -18.16 -6.77
N TRP A 4 12.68 -19.15 -5.92
CA TRP A 4 11.71 -20.21 -6.14
C TRP A 4 10.27 -19.74 -5.88
N GLY A 5 9.30 -20.29 -6.63
CA GLY A 5 7.87 -20.15 -6.34
C GLY A 5 7.27 -18.74 -6.56
N PRO A 6 6.54 -18.19 -5.58
CA PRO A 6 5.74 -16.96 -5.71
C PRO A 6 6.56 -15.70 -6.02
N TRP A 7 7.86 -15.71 -5.71
CA TRP A 7 8.78 -14.60 -5.98
C TRP A 7 9.10 -14.41 -7.47
N ARG A 8 9.03 -15.46 -8.28
CA ARG A 8 9.36 -15.37 -9.72
C ARG A 8 8.47 -14.38 -10.47
N GLY A 9 7.16 -14.40 -10.18
CA GLY A 9 6.22 -13.47 -10.79
C GLY A 9 6.51 -12.03 -10.43
N LEU A 10 6.75 -11.80 -9.14
CA LEU A 10 7.08 -10.47 -8.61
C LEU A 10 8.39 -9.93 -9.23
N VAL A 11 9.48 -10.70 -9.17
CA VAL A 11 10.78 -10.28 -9.72
C VAL A 11 10.66 -9.95 -11.21
N ARG A 12 9.95 -10.77 -11.99
CA ARG A 12 9.74 -10.51 -13.42
C ARG A 12 9.02 -9.18 -13.67
N VAL A 13 7.99 -8.85 -12.89
CA VAL A 13 7.27 -7.59 -13.04
C VAL A 13 8.14 -6.41 -12.61
N LEU A 14 8.91 -6.55 -11.52
CA LEU A 14 9.84 -5.52 -11.09
C LEU A 14 10.89 -5.23 -12.16
N GLU A 15 11.52 -6.27 -12.74
CA GLU A 15 12.58 -6.12 -13.76
C GLU A 15 12.05 -5.62 -15.11
N ASN A 16 10.87 -6.04 -15.54
CA ASN A 16 10.36 -5.73 -16.88
C ASN A 16 9.43 -4.50 -16.92
N LEU A 17 8.87 -4.09 -15.79
CA LEU A 17 7.92 -2.98 -15.74
C LEU A 17 8.39 -1.87 -14.80
N VAL A 18 8.58 -2.17 -13.53
CA VAL A 18 8.83 -1.12 -12.52
C VAL A 18 10.19 -0.47 -12.72
N ILE A 19 11.26 -1.25 -12.82
CA ILE A 19 12.62 -0.71 -12.99
C ILE A 19 12.72 0.14 -14.26
N PRO A 20 12.31 -0.31 -15.46
CA PRO A 20 12.41 0.51 -16.68
C PRO A 20 11.66 1.84 -16.60
N ILE A 21 10.50 1.88 -15.95
CA ILE A 21 9.71 3.11 -15.81
C ILE A 21 10.46 4.14 -14.95
N PHE A 22 11.06 3.72 -13.85
CA PHE A 22 11.65 4.61 -12.85
C PHE A 22 13.18 4.72 -12.91
N ALA A 23 13.87 3.91 -13.73
CA ALA A 23 15.33 3.87 -13.78
C ALA A 23 15.98 5.22 -14.12
N GLN A 24 15.33 6.01 -14.97
CA GLN A 24 15.81 7.33 -15.39
C GLN A 24 15.46 8.45 -14.40
N CYS A 25 14.58 8.20 -13.45
CA CYS A 25 14.22 9.19 -12.44
C CYS A 25 15.40 9.50 -11.54
N ARG A 26 15.59 10.78 -11.22
CA ARG A 26 16.51 11.21 -10.16
C ARG A 26 15.94 10.86 -8.79
N VAL A 27 16.80 10.70 -7.80
CA VAL A 27 16.37 10.32 -6.44
C VAL A 27 15.30 11.25 -5.86
N TRP A 28 15.43 12.57 -6.06
CA TRP A 28 14.42 13.51 -5.60
C TRP A 28 13.05 13.33 -6.30
N GLN A 29 13.04 12.91 -7.58
CA GLN A 29 11.80 12.62 -8.32
C GLN A 29 11.11 11.38 -7.75
N LEU A 30 11.89 10.34 -7.41
CA LEU A 30 11.38 9.17 -6.71
C LEU A 30 10.75 9.56 -5.37
N GLY A 31 11.37 10.49 -4.64
CA GLY A 31 10.82 11.04 -3.39
C GLY A 31 9.48 11.75 -3.59
N VAL A 32 9.36 12.58 -4.62
CA VAL A 32 8.08 13.24 -4.95
C VAL A 32 7.00 12.24 -5.35
N ILE A 33 7.34 11.24 -6.19
CA ILE A 33 6.42 10.19 -6.63
C ILE A 33 5.92 9.40 -5.41
N SER A 34 6.81 8.95 -4.55
CA SER A 34 6.46 8.19 -3.34
C SER A 34 5.61 9.00 -2.37
N PHE A 35 5.92 10.29 -2.22
CA PHE A 35 5.12 11.18 -1.38
C PHE A 35 3.70 11.37 -1.93
N LEU A 36 3.55 11.61 -3.24
CA LEU A 36 2.24 11.77 -3.86
C LEU A 36 1.43 10.47 -3.84
N ALA A 37 2.08 9.32 -4.03
CA ALA A 37 1.43 8.02 -3.90
C ALA A 37 0.94 7.81 -2.46
N GLY A 38 1.82 7.93 -1.47
CA GLY A 38 1.45 7.78 -0.05
C GLY A 38 0.35 8.75 0.38
N LEU A 39 0.42 10.02 -0.04
CA LEU A 39 -0.62 11.00 0.25
C LEU A 39 -1.96 10.63 -0.39
N GLY A 40 -1.97 10.38 -1.69
CA GLY A 40 -3.21 10.11 -2.44
C GLY A 40 -3.86 8.80 -2.01
N GLU A 41 -3.08 7.73 -1.87
CA GLU A 41 -3.60 6.42 -1.50
C GLU A 41 -4.09 6.38 -0.04
N GLU A 42 -3.36 6.99 0.91
CA GLU A 42 -3.83 7.02 2.29
C GLU A 42 -5.09 7.90 2.47
N MET A 43 -5.17 9.02 1.77
CA MET A 43 -6.39 9.82 1.76
C MET A 43 -7.59 9.05 1.19
N LEU A 44 -7.39 8.31 0.10
CA LEU A 44 -8.44 7.52 -0.52
C LEU A 44 -8.85 6.31 0.34
N PHE A 45 -7.88 5.49 0.77
CA PHE A 45 -8.17 4.22 1.45
C PHE A 45 -8.50 4.39 2.93
N ARG A 46 -7.79 5.25 3.66
CA ARG A 46 -7.97 5.43 5.12
C ARG A 46 -8.85 6.62 5.44
N GLY A 47 -8.71 7.71 4.68
CA GLY A 47 -9.53 8.90 4.89
C GLY A 47 -10.96 8.75 4.35
N LEU A 48 -11.12 8.29 3.12
CA LEU A 48 -12.44 8.23 2.49
C LEU A 48 -13.08 6.84 2.63
N LEU A 49 -12.42 5.79 2.14
CA LEU A 49 -13.02 4.46 2.05
C LEU A 49 -13.19 3.80 3.41
N GLN A 50 -12.14 3.73 4.22
CA GLN A 50 -12.20 3.10 5.54
C GLN A 50 -13.14 3.84 6.48
N ASP A 51 -13.03 5.17 6.60
CA ASP A 51 -13.87 5.97 7.47
C ASP A 51 -15.33 5.97 7.00
N GLY A 52 -15.56 6.05 5.67
CA GLY A 52 -16.90 5.96 5.09
C GLY A 52 -17.57 4.60 5.31
N LEU A 53 -16.83 3.50 5.09
CA LEU A 53 -17.32 2.15 5.37
C LEU A 53 -17.60 1.93 6.85
N ALA A 54 -16.73 2.42 7.73
CA ALA A 54 -16.92 2.28 9.18
C ALA A 54 -18.23 2.94 9.63
N HIS A 55 -18.47 4.16 9.17
CA HIS A 55 -19.71 4.88 9.46
C HIS A 55 -20.94 4.16 8.90
N TRP A 56 -20.89 3.72 7.65
CA TRP A 56 -22.02 3.03 7.01
C TRP A 56 -22.31 1.69 7.67
N LEU A 57 -21.31 0.84 7.95
CA LEU A 57 -21.48 -0.46 8.58
C LEU A 57 -21.94 -0.34 10.03
N GLY A 58 -21.39 0.61 10.79
CA GLY A 58 -21.77 0.83 12.17
C GLY A 58 -23.24 1.26 12.32
N ASN A 59 -23.67 2.21 11.51
CA ASN A 59 -24.98 2.84 11.63
C ASN A 59 -26.07 2.12 10.83
N SER A 60 -25.81 1.76 9.56
CA SER A 60 -26.84 1.23 8.66
C SER A 60 -27.11 -0.26 8.86
N PHE A 61 -26.08 -1.02 9.28
CA PHE A 61 -26.24 -2.46 9.55
C PHE A 61 -26.39 -2.78 11.04
N GLY A 62 -26.36 -1.79 11.92
CA GLY A 62 -26.52 -2.01 13.36
C GLY A 62 -25.42 -2.86 14.02
N LEU A 63 -24.25 -2.96 13.37
CA LEU A 63 -23.11 -3.74 13.91
C LEU A 63 -22.46 -3.10 15.13
N GLY A 64 -22.77 -1.82 15.37
CA GLY A 64 -22.08 -1.01 16.37
C GLY A 64 -20.76 -0.44 15.84
N GLU A 65 -20.31 0.64 16.46
CA GLU A 65 -19.14 1.42 15.97
C GLU A 65 -17.86 0.59 15.91
N ALA A 66 -17.55 -0.20 16.93
CA ALA A 66 -16.31 -0.98 16.98
C ALA A 66 -16.26 -2.08 15.90
N ALA A 67 -17.34 -2.85 15.74
CA ALA A 67 -17.39 -3.90 14.75
C ALA A 67 -17.39 -3.33 13.32
N GLY A 68 -18.15 -2.24 13.08
CA GLY A 68 -18.15 -1.52 11.81
C GLY A 68 -16.76 -1.01 11.44
N LEU A 69 -16.02 -0.44 12.40
CA LEU A 69 -14.67 0.07 12.19
C LEU A 69 -13.69 -1.03 11.77
N TRP A 70 -13.63 -2.15 12.51
CA TRP A 70 -12.68 -3.22 12.20
C TRP A 70 -13.03 -3.97 10.90
N LEU A 71 -14.31 -4.11 10.60
CA LEU A 71 -14.73 -4.65 9.32
C LEU A 71 -14.34 -3.73 8.16
N ALA A 72 -14.47 -2.42 8.33
CA ALA A 72 -14.04 -1.42 7.36
C ALA A 72 -12.52 -1.47 7.12
N VAL A 73 -11.70 -1.60 8.17
CA VAL A 73 -10.25 -1.82 8.05
C VAL A 73 -9.97 -3.06 7.20
N GLY A 74 -10.64 -4.18 7.48
CA GLY A 74 -10.48 -5.42 6.72
C GLY A 74 -10.86 -5.28 5.25
N LEU A 75 -12.03 -4.69 4.96
CA LEU A 75 -12.51 -4.49 3.59
C LEU A 75 -11.63 -3.52 2.78
N ALA A 76 -11.28 -2.37 3.36
CA ALA A 76 -10.41 -1.40 2.70
C ALA A 76 -9.01 -1.98 2.42
N SER A 77 -8.47 -2.76 3.35
CA SER A 77 -7.16 -3.41 3.19
C SER A 77 -7.18 -4.54 2.17
N THR A 78 -8.26 -5.31 2.11
CA THR A 78 -8.46 -6.33 1.09
C THR A 78 -8.53 -5.70 -0.30
N LEU A 79 -9.31 -4.64 -0.45
CA LEU A 79 -9.40 -3.92 -1.71
C LEU A 79 -8.04 -3.31 -2.10
N PHE A 80 -7.31 -2.74 -1.15
CA PHE A 80 -5.96 -2.23 -1.38
C PHE A 80 -5.03 -3.31 -1.92
N GLY A 81 -5.02 -4.49 -1.31
CA GLY A 81 -4.24 -5.64 -1.78
C GLY A 81 -4.65 -6.10 -3.18
N LEU A 82 -5.96 -6.17 -3.46
CA LEU A 82 -6.49 -6.57 -4.76
C LEU A 82 -6.13 -5.58 -5.88
N LEU A 83 -6.12 -4.29 -5.60
CA LEU A 83 -5.70 -3.27 -6.58
C LEU A 83 -4.19 -3.28 -6.84
N HIS A 84 -3.41 -3.87 -5.94
CA HIS A 84 -1.97 -4.12 -6.10
C HIS A 84 -1.66 -5.52 -6.63
N TRP A 85 -2.55 -6.12 -7.41
CA TRP A 85 -2.40 -7.50 -7.90
C TRP A 85 -1.31 -7.62 -8.98
N ILE A 86 -0.08 -7.74 -8.54
CA ILE A 86 1.07 -8.13 -9.39
C ILE A 86 1.24 -9.66 -9.37
N SER A 87 1.05 -10.25 -8.22
CA SER A 87 0.98 -11.68 -7.97
C SER A 87 0.12 -11.94 -6.72
N PRO A 88 -0.42 -13.16 -6.51
CA PRO A 88 -1.18 -13.46 -5.29
C PRO A 88 -0.41 -13.14 -4.01
N PHE A 89 0.88 -13.44 -4.01
CA PHE A 89 1.75 -13.16 -2.87
C PHE A 89 1.93 -11.65 -2.64
N TYR A 90 2.13 -10.86 -3.70
CA TYR A 90 2.26 -9.41 -3.59
C TYR A 90 0.95 -8.76 -3.13
N ALA A 91 -0.18 -9.20 -3.68
CA ALA A 91 -1.50 -8.74 -3.24
C ALA A 91 -1.75 -9.01 -1.75
N LEU A 92 -1.36 -10.20 -1.26
CA LEU A 92 -1.44 -10.54 0.15
C LEU A 92 -0.57 -9.60 1.00
N VAL A 93 0.70 -9.40 0.63
CA VAL A 93 1.62 -8.50 1.35
C VAL A 93 1.10 -7.07 1.34
N ALA A 94 0.64 -6.56 0.19
CA ALA A 94 0.04 -5.22 0.09
C ALA A 94 -1.20 -5.09 0.99
N GLY A 95 -2.07 -6.10 1.02
CA GLY A 95 -3.23 -6.13 1.90
C GLY A 95 -2.85 -6.12 3.39
N LEU A 96 -1.81 -6.85 3.78
CA LEU A 96 -1.30 -6.86 5.17
C LEU A 96 -0.69 -5.50 5.56
N ILE A 97 0.08 -4.88 4.67
CA ILE A 97 0.57 -3.50 4.86
C ILE A 97 -0.63 -2.55 4.98
N GLY A 98 -1.62 -2.73 4.11
CA GLY A 98 -2.87 -2.01 4.16
C GLY A 98 -3.59 -2.11 5.50
N ALA A 99 -3.68 -3.31 6.06
CA ALA A 99 -4.29 -3.55 7.36
C ALA A 99 -3.49 -2.89 8.51
N TYR A 100 -2.16 -2.94 8.44
CA TYR A 100 -1.30 -2.26 9.41
C TYR A 100 -1.48 -0.73 9.38
N LEU A 101 -1.48 -0.11 8.19
CA LEU A 101 -1.70 1.33 8.05
C LEU A 101 -3.13 1.73 8.47
N GLY A 102 -4.14 0.90 8.16
CA GLY A 102 -5.51 1.08 8.61
C GLY A 102 -5.66 1.00 10.13
N TRP A 103 -5.01 0.02 10.76
CA TRP A 103 -4.91 -0.06 12.22
C TRP A 103 -4.22 1.18 12.81
N TRP A 104 -3.10 1.61 12.24
CA TRP A 104 -2.40 2.82 12.71
C TRP A 104 -3.27 4.08 12.59
N ARG A 105 -4.02 4.22 11.49
CA ARG A 105 -5.02 5.30 11.34
C ARG A 105 -6.02 5.31 12.49
N VAL A 106 -6.54 4.14 12.88
CA VAL A 106 -7.48 3.99 14.00
C VAL A 106 -6.82 4.40 15.33
N GLN A 107 -5.60 3.93 15.59
CA GLN A 107 -4.91 4.20 16.85
C GLN A 107 -4.49 5.68 17.00
N SER A 108 -4.02 6.29 15.92
CA SER A 108 -3.50 7.66 15.96
C SER A 108 -4.58 8.74 15.79
N GLY A 109 -5.73 8.38 15.24
CA GLY A 109 -6.80 9.32 14.93
C GLY A 109 -6.48 10.27 13.77
N ASN A 110 -5.34 10.12 13.07
CA ASN A 110 -4.93 10.98 11.96
C ASN A 110 -4.25 10.20 10.84
N LEU A 111 -4.10 10.83 9.67
CA LEU A 111 -3.50 10.21 8.46
C LEU A 111 -2.00 10.47 8.34
N LEU A 112 -1.42 11.36 9.11
CA LEU A 112 -0.02 11.77 8.93
C LEU A 112 0.94 10.61 9.07
N GLY A 113 0.78 9.79 10.11
CA GLY A 113 1.62 8.61 10.35
C GLY A 113 1.57 7.61 9.19
N PRO A 114 0.37 7.13 8.80
CA PRO A 114 0.21 6.27 7.62
C PRO A 114 0.78 6.87 6.33
N ILE A 115 0.54 8.15 6.03
CA ILE A 115 1.08 8.83 4.83
C ILE A 115 2.61 8.82 4.83
N VAL A 116 3.23 9.21 5.94
CA VAL A 116 4.69 9.25 6.05
C VAL A 116 5.29 7.85 5.93
N ALA A 117 4.72 6.86 6.61
CA ALA A 117 5.20 5.48 6.53
C ALA A 117 5.08 4.93 5.11
N HIS A 118 3.94 5.14 4.45
CA HIS A 118 3.71 4.74 3.06
C HIS A 118 4.74 5.37 2.12
N ALA A 119 4.86 6.69 2.15
CA ALA A 119 5.82 7.42 1.33
C ALA A 119 7.27 6.95 1.54
N LEU A 120 7.64 6.65 2.79
CA LEU A 120 8.99 6.19 3.13
C LEU A 120 9.28 4.79 2.58
N TYR A 121 8.39 3.82 2.77
CA TYR A 121 8.68 2.48 2.26
C TYR A 121 8.67 2.44 0.72
N ASP A 122 7.79 3.18 0.07
CA ASP A 122 7.79 3.33 -1.39
C ASP A 122 9.09 3.97 -1.89
N PHE A 123 9.52 5.05 -1.24
CA PHE A 123 10.76 5.72 -1.59
C PHE A 123 11.97 4.79 -1.46
N VAL A 124 12.08 4.09 -0.34
CA VAL A 124 13.17 3.13 -0.10
C VAL A 124 13.12 2.00 -1.14
N ALA A 125 11.95 1.45 -1.41
CA ALA A 125 11.77 0.39 -2.40
C ALA A 125 12.16 0.87 -3.81
N LEU A 126 11.69 2.05 -4.26
CA LEU A 126 12.02 2.60 -5.57
C LEU A 126 13.50 2.92 -5.72
N VAL A 127 14.13 3.53 -4.70
CA VAL A 127 15.58 3.78 -4.72
C VAL A 127 16.36 2.47 -4.78
N TYR A 128 16.01 1.49 -3.96
CA TYR A 128 16.65 0.18 -3.97
C TYR A 128 16.54 -0.48 -5.34
N LEU A 129 15.33 -0.55 -5.91
CA LEU A 129 15.09 -1.22 -7.19
C LEU A 129 15.77 -0.52 -8.36
N THR A 130 15.81 0.81 -8.37
CA THR A 130 16.29 1.56 -9.55
C THR A 130 17.77 1.92 -9.48
N LYS A 131 18.37 1.98 -8.30
CA LYS A 131 19.75 2.42 -8.11
C LYS A 131 20.68 1.36 -7.54
N LEU A 132 20.16 0.39 -6.79
CA LEU A 132 20.96 -0.60 -6.08
C LEU A 132 20.70 -2.05 -6.53
N TRP A 133 19.56 -2.32 -7.20
CA TRP A 133 19.27 -3.65 -7.71
C TRP A 133 20.30 -4.07 -8.75
N PRO A 134 20.99 -5.19 -8.57
CA PRO A 134 22.01 -5.64 -9.53
C PRO A 134 21.36 -5.93 -10.88
N ALA A 135 21.79 -5.20 -11.91
CA ALA A 135 21.44 -5.50 -13.29
C ALA A 135 21.88 -6.95 -13.63
N ARG A 136 20.94 -7.79 -14.03
CA ARG A 136 21.23 -9.16 -14.49
C ARG A 136 21.19 -9.23 -15.98
#